data_1bdd929d192f4aa92b03597864aba8c0
#
_entry.id   1bdd929d192f4aa92b03597864aba8c0
#
_cell.length_a   1.000
_cell.length_b   1.000
_cell.length_c   1.000
_cell.angle_alpha   90.00
_cell.angle_beta   90.00
_cell.angle_gamma   90.00
#
_symmetry.space_group_name_H-M   'P 1'
#
loop_
_entity.id
_entity.type
_entity.pdbx_description
1 polymer ?
#
loop_
_entity_poly.entity_id
_entity_poly.type
_entity_poly.pdbx_seq_one_letter_code
_entity_poly.pdbx_strand_id
1 'polypeptide(L)'
;MGCTIGAVKKGSRTFLLKNFDYSPTPIGWAEFTMRGALRHFALVDHEQQGVNSGLNEAGLGLVISSSDLPGAYRLEKRTRINARILSTCSSVNQALTLLEEYAYMNRDMRGGNFLFADKRKIAIAEHFLGRIRREVKEEGYIARANHSVLGVVNNFNEGSGRRYRAMESFLKVLYEELDGLSDEEVLERCREVLLSPPILNDNTLGHIVIIIHELSFHYAARNKSWKTFRFTR
;
A
#
# COMPACT_ATOMS: atom_id res chain seq x y z
N MET A 1 -14.67 -6.56 5.68
CA MET A 1 -14.35 -5.78 4.48
C MET A 1 -12.94 -5.24 4.63
N GLY A 2 -12.10 -5.37 3.63
CA GLY A 2 -10.83 -4.71 3.75
C GLY A 2 -9.73 -5.16 2.81
N CYS A 3 -8.77 -4.27 2.62
CA CYS A 3 -7.64 -4.42 1.72
C CYS A 3 -6.63 -5.45 2.20
N THR A 4 -5.89 -6.02 1.25
CA THR A 4 -4.67 -6.79 1.51
C THR A 4 -3.51 -6.09 0.83
N ILE A 5 -2.41 -5.90 1.53
CA ILE A 5 -1.22 -5.21 1.04
C ILE A 5 0.03 -6.04 1.28
N GLY A 6 1.01 -5.90 0.40
CA GLY A 6 2.28 -6.61 0.49
C GLY A 6 3.43 -5.83 -0.12
N ALA A 7 4.64 -6.13 0.34
CA ALA A 7 5.87 -5.65 -0.25
C ALA A 7 6.94 -6.74 -0.24
N VAL A 8 7.77 -6.77 -1.26
CA VAL A 8 8.98 -7.59 -1.30
C VAL A 8 10.13 -6.76 -1.84
N LYS A 9 11.30 -6.91 -1.21
CA LYS A 9 12.54 -6.24 -1.62
C LYS A 9 13.73 -7.18 -1.52
N LYS A 10 14.50 -7.29 -2.61
CA LYS A 10 15.75 -8.04 -2.66
C LYS A 10 16.71 -7.34 -3.63
N GLY A 11 17.91 -7.01 -3.16
CA GLY A 11 18.85 -6.21 -3.93
C GLY A 11 18.27 -4.86 -4.38
N SER A 12 18.33 -4.57 -5.67
CA SER A 12 17.76 -3.37 -6.27
C SER A 12 16.27 -3.47 -6.57
N ARG A 13 15.68 -4.66 -6.48
CA ARG A 13 14.30 -4.94 -6.89
C ARG A 13 13.32 -4.76 -5.74
N THR A 14 12.27 -3.99 -5.97
CA THR A 14 11.26 -3.69 -4.94
C THR A 14 9.87 -3.61 -5.58
N PHE A 15 8.91 -4.35 -5.01
CA PHE A 15 7.53 -4.44 -5.46
C PHE A 15 6.57 -4.17 -4.31
N LEU A 16 5.50 -3.44 -4.58
CA LEU A 16 4.36 -3.26 -3.68
C LEU A 16 3.11 -3.82 -4.34
N LEU A 17 2.27 -4.47 -3.54
CA LEU A 17 1.02 -5.10 -3.98
C LEU A 17 -0.14 -4.62 -3.13
N LYS A 18 -1.33 -4.52 -3.76
CA LYS A 18 -2.56 -4.25 -3.03
C LYS A 18 -3.78 -4.80 -3.73
N ASN A 19 -4.65 -5.48 -2.97
CA ASN A 19 -6.07 -5.55 -3.26
C ASN A 19 -6.80 -4.42 -2.56
N PHE A 20 -7.61 -3.71 -3.32
CA PHE A 20 -8.46 -2.66 -2.83
C PHE A 20 -9.90 -3.18 -2.72
N ASP A 21 -10.37 -3.37 -1.48
CA ASP A 21 -11.71 -3.85 -1.20
C ASP A 21 -12.56 -2.69 -0.71
N TYR A 22 -13.78 -2.58 -1.20
CA TYR A 22 -14.84 -1.67 -0.82
C TYR A 22 -14.44 -0.21 -0.58
N SER A 23 -15.05 0.66 -1.33
CA SER A 23 -15.16 2.09 -1.04
C SER A 23 -16.64 2.48 -1.12
N PRO A 24 -17.16 3.30 -0.21
CA PRO A 24 -18.51 3.85 -0.35
C PRO A 24 -18.60 4.82 -1.54
N THR A 25 -17.47 5.23 -2.09
CA THR A 25 -17.37 6.29 -3.09
C THR A 25 -16.66 5.78 -4.35
N PRO A 26 -16.93 6.38 -5.53
CA PRO A 26 -16.23 6.04 -6.74
C PRO A 26 -14.72 6.22 -6.58
N ILE A 27 -13.96 5.25 -7.07
CA ILE A 27 -12.50 5.29 -7.10
C ILE A 27 -12.00 5.38 -8.53
N GLY A 28 -10.88 6.03 -8.72
CA GLY A 28 -10.18 6.13 -9.97
C GLY A 28 -8.69 6.30 -9.76
N TRP A 29 -7.97 6.51 -10.83
CA TRP A 29 -6.57 6.88 -10.78
C TRP A 29 -6.38 8.30 -11.29
N ALA A 30 -5.34 8.98 -10.84
CA ALA A 30 -4.96 10.29 -11.33
C ALA A 30 -3.43 10.45 -11.31
N GLU A 31 -2.92 11.26 -12.23
CA GLU A 31 -1.59 11.82 -12.16
C GLU A 31 -1.67 13.21 -11.54
N PHE A 32 -0.85 13.47 -10.53
CA PHE A 32 -0.77 14.77 -9.88
C PHE A 32 0.52 15.46 -10.27
N THR A 33 0.38 16.64 -10.86
CA THR A 33 1.49 17.53 -11.20
C THR A 33 1.20 18.91 -10.61
N MET A 34 1.97 19.26 -9.58
CA MET A 34 1.88 20.57 -8.92
C MET A 34 3.25 21.24 -8.89
N ARG A 35 3.29 22.54 -9.14
CA ARG A 35 4.55 23.31 -9.10
C ARG A 35 5.20 23.20 -7.71
N GLY A 36 6.47 22.78 -7.68
CA GLY A 36 7.24 22.63 -6.44
C GLY A 36 6.92 21.38 -5.62
N ALA A 37 6.10 20.45 -6.16
CA ALA A 37 5.82 19.15 -5.56
C ALA A 37 6.25 18.01 -6.49
N LEU A 38 6.51 16.84 -5.91
CA LEU A 38 6.80 15.64 -6.68
C LEU A 38 5.55 15.18 -7.45
N ARG A 39 5.72 14.88 -8.73
CA ARG A 39 4.67 14.25 -9.54
C ARG A 39 4.41 12.86 -9.00
N HIS A 40 3.15 12.43 -8.97
CA HIS A 40 2.80 11.08 -8.54
C HIS A 40 1.57 10.52 -9.26
N PHE A 41 1.58 9.20 -9.49
CA PHE A 41 0.41 8.42 -9.87
C PHE A 41 -0.27 7.90 -8.61
N ALA A 42 -1.59 7.99 -8.55
CA ALA A 42 -2.31 7.56 -7.36
C ALA A 42 -3.68 6.97 -7.67
N LEU A 43 -4.09 6.03 -6.81
CA LEU A 43 -5.49 5.65 -6.67
C LEU A 43 -6.18 6.69 -5.81
N VAL A 44 -7.25 7.30 -6.34
CA VAL A 44 -7.96 8.42 -5.73
C VAL A 44 -9.36 7.99 -5.34
N ASP A 45 -9.78 8.40 -4.17
CA ASP A 45 -11.16 8.44 -3.76
C ASP A 45 -11.72 9.81 -4.16
N HIS A 46 -12.64 9.84 -5.12
CA HIS A 46 -13.13 11.08 -5.71
C HIS A 46 -13.95 11.96 -4.76
N GLU A 47 -14.69 11.35 -3.82
CA GLU A 47 -15.48 12.13 -2.86
C GLU A 47 -14.65 12.65 -1.70
N GLN A 48 -13.68 11.87 -1.23
CA GLN A 48 -12.78 12.27 -0.14
C GLN A 48 -11.61 13.12 -0.63
N GLN A 49 -11.48 13.32 -1.94
CA GLN A 49 -10.39 14.07 -2.60
C GLN A 49 -9.01 13.67 -2.08
N GLY A 50 -8.82 12.38 -1.83
CA GLY A 50 -7.65 11.88 -1.17
C GLY A 50 -7.01 10.69 -1.86
N VAL A 51 -5.71 10.53 -1.62
CA VAL A 51 -4.88 9.47 -2.17
C VAL A 51 -4.94 8.23 -1.28
N ASN A 52 -5.32 7.10 -1.88
CA ASN A 52 -5.33 5.82 -1.19
C ASN A 52 -4.01 5.06 -1.30
N SER A 53 -3.40 5.08 -2.49
CA SER A 53 -2.13 4.41 -2.79
C SER A 53 -1.48 5.12 -3.95
N GLY A 54 -0.16 5.04 -4.09
CA GLY A 54 0.52 5.70 -5.21
C GLY A 54 2.02 5.48 -5.26
N LEU A 55 2.60 6.06 -6.30
CA LEU A 55 4.03 6.11 -6.58
C LEU A 55 4.40 7.52 -7.03
N ASN A 56 5.45 8.09 -6.47
CA ASN A 56 5.98 9.37 -6.95
C ASN A 56 7.24 9.22 -7.83
N GLU A 57 7.59 10.27 -8.54
CA GLU A 57 8.73 10.31 -9.46
C GLU A 57 10.10 10.13 -8.78
N ALA A 58 10.19 10.34 -7.46
CA ALA A 58 11.39 10.06 -6.67
C ALA A 58 11.53 8.56 -6.34
N GLY A 59 10.53 7.74 -6.64
CA GLY A 59 10.51 6.30 -6.39
C GLY A 59 10.06 5.93 -4.97
N LEU A 60 9.27 6.77 -4.31
CA LEU A 60 8.57 6.40 -3.09
C LEU A 60 7.19 5.86 -3.45
N GLY A 61 6.95 4.59 -3.10
CA GLY A 61 5.65 3.93 -3.21
C GLY A 61 4.94 3.83 -1.86
N LEU A 62 3.61 3.89 -1.91
CA LEU A 62 2.73 3.81 -0.75
C LEU A 62 1.48 3.00 -1.07
N VAL A 63 1.15 2.03 -0.22
CA VAL A 63 -0.15 1.34 -0.19
C VAL A 63 -0.67 1.26 1.24
N ILE A 64 -1.99 1.36 1.44
CA ILE A 64 -2.59 1.31 2.77
C ILE A 64 -3.68 0.26 2.89
N SER A 65 -3.89 -0.24 4.11
CA SER A 65 -5.10 -0.98 4.50
C SER A 65 -5.69 -0.41 5.79
N SER A 66 -6.98 -0.63 6.01
CA SER A 66 -7.65 -0.22 7.25
C SER A 66 -7.35 -1.22 8.36
N SER A 67 -7.10 -0.75 9.58
CA SER A 67 -6.94 -1.57 10.79
C SER A 67 -7.72 -0.99 11.98
N ASP A 68 -8.91 -0.45 11.71
CA ASP A 68 -9.76 0.14 12.74
C ASP A 68 -10.60 -0.91 13.49
N LEU A 69 -11.09 -0.53 14.65
CA LEU A 69 -12.04 -1.35 15.41
C LEU A 69 -13.42 -1.32 14.72
N PRO A 70 -14.15 -2.46 14.70
CA PRO A 70 -15.54 -2.47 14.21
C PRO A 70 -16.41 -1.45 14.96
N GLY A 71 -17.24 -0.71 14.22
CA GLY A 71 -18.15 0.30 14.77
C GLY A 71 -17.50 1.59 15.24
N ALA A 72 -16.19 1.73 15.19
CA ALA A 72 -15.52 2.98 15.54
C ALA A 72 -15.72 4.01 14.42
N TYR A 73 -16.40 5.12 14.75
CA TYR A 73 -16.50 6.26 13.84
C TYR A 73 -15.25 7.14 13.99
N ARG A 74 -14.46 7.22 12.93
CA ARG A 74 -13.25 8.05 12.86
C ARG A 74 -13.16 8.75 11.52
N LEU A 75 -12.49 9.91 11.50
CA LEU A 75 -12.32 10.68 10.29
C LEU A 75 -11.31 10.03 9.34
N GLU A 76 -11.65 9.96 8.06
CA GLU A 76 -10.74 9.45 7.03
C GLU A 76 -9.72 10.53 6.64
N LYS A 77 -8.72 10.70 7.51
CA LYS A 77 -7.61 11.66 7.29
C LYS A 77 -6.38 11.01 6.63
N ARG A 78 -6.37 9.67 6.47
CA ARG A 78 -5.24 8.94 5.88
C ARG A 78 -4.98 9.35 4.44
N THR A 79 -6.02 9.59 3.67
CA THR A 79 -5.92 9.98 2.27
C THR A 79 -5.25 11.34 2.08
N ARG A 80 -5.42 12.26 3.03
CA ARG A 80 -4.74 13.58 3.03
C ARG A 80 -3.26 13.46 3.33
N ILE A 81 -2.89 12.67 4.35
CA ILE A 81 -1.47 12.47 4.66
C ILE A 81 -0.75 11.70 3.55
N ASN A 82 -1.41 10.74 2.90
CA ASN A 82 -0.85 10.02 1.76
C ASN A 82 -0.53 10.97 0.58
N ALA A 83 -1.46 11.88 0.26
CA ALA A 83 -1.24 12.89 -0.77
C ALA A 83 -0.03 13.78 -0.44
N ARG A 84 0.07 14.23 0.82
CA ARG A 84 1.21 15.02 1.28
C ARG A 84 2.53 14.24 1.22
N ILE A 85 2.54 12.98 1.68
CA ILE A 85 3.73 12.12 1.61
C ILE A 85 4.20 11.96 0.16
N LEU A 86 3.31 11.61 -0.76
CA LEU A 86 3.69 11.40 -2.17
C LEU A 86 4.14 12.70 -2.85
N SER A 87 3.62 13.85 -2.47
CA SER A 87 4.02 15.14 -3.05
C SER A 87 5.31 15.73 -2.46
N THR A 88 5.76 15.29 -1.27
CA THR A 88 6.88 15.97 -0.58
C THR A 88 8.01 15.05 -0.13
N CYS A 89 7.78 13.74 0.00
CA CYS A 89 8.78 12.80 0.51
C CYS A 89 9.43 12.03 -0.66
N SER A 90 10.75 11.87 -0.62
CA SER A 90 11.52 11.08 -1.59
C SER A 90 12.04 9.75 -1.02
N SER A 91 11.74 9.46 0.25
CA SER A 91 12.23 8.25 0.92
C SER A 91 11.26 7.73 1.99
N VAL A 92 11.39 6.45 2.30
CA VAL A 92 10.67 5.79 3.40
C VAL A 92 10.90 6.50 4.74
N ASN A 93 12.13 6.95 5.03
CA ASN A 93 12.39 7.65 6.29
C ASN A 93 11.60 8.95 6.41
N GLN A 94 11.59 9.78 5.36
CA GLN A 94 10.81 11.02 5.34
C GLN A 94 9.31 10.75 5.49
N ALA A 95 8.81 9.71 4.80
CA ALA A 95 7.41 9.31 4.89
C ALA A 95 7.01 8.88 6.31
N LEU A 96 7.85 8.09 6.98
CA LEU A 96 7.62 7.66 8.36
C LEU A 96 7.62 8.83 9.34
N THR A 97 8.61 9.74 9.26
CA THR A 97 8.66 10.94 10.11
C THR A 97 7.41 11.80 9.92
N LEU A 98 7.05 12.10 8.69
CA LEU A 98 5.86 12.92 8.39
C LEU A 98 4.55 12.25 8.86
N LEU A 99 4.43 10.92 8.73
CA LEU A 99 3.29 10.17 9.22
C LEU A 99 3.21 10.21 10.76
N GLU A 100 4.32 10.04 11.46
CA GLU A 100 4.38 10.09 12.93
C GLU A 100 3.94 11.45 13.47
N GLU A 101 4.46 12.54 12.89
CA GLU A 101 4.06 13.93 13.25
C GLU A 101 2.57 14.15 12.98
N TYR A 102 2.09 13.74 11.81
CA TYR A 102 0.68 13.90 11.44
C TYR A 102 -0.25 13.11 12.34
N ALA A 103 0.09 11.87 12.66
CA ALA A 103 -0.71 10.99 13.52
C ALA A 103 -0.78 11.53 14.95
N TYR A 104 0.31 12.09 15.48
CA TYR A 104 0.33 12.73 16.79
C TYR A 104 -0.64 13.89 16.87
N MET A 105 -0.71 14.71 15.82
CA MET A 105 -1.62 15.86 15.70
C MET A 105 -3.08 15.48 15.38
N ASN A 106 -3.31 14.28 14.81
CA ASN A 106 -4.60 13.83 14.34
C ASN A 106 -4.99 12.48 14.95
N ARG A 107 -5.15 12.46 16.28
CA ARG A 107 -5.49 11.22 17.04
C ARG A 107 -6.83 10.61 16.67
N ASP A 108 -7.74 11.40 16.10
CA ASP A 108 -9.03 10.98 15.55
C ASP A 108 -8.93 10.39 14.14
N MET A 109 -7.74 10.35 13.55
CA MET A 109 -7.51 9.69 12.26
C MET A 109 -7.84 8.20 12.35
N ARG A 110 -8.53 7.71 11.33
CA ARG A 110 -8.87 6.29 11.19
C ARG A 110 -7.64 5.40 11.25
N GLY A 111 -7.73 4.28 11.99
CA GLY A 111 -6.66 3.30 12.10
C GLY A 111 -6.28 2.69 10.75
N GLY A 112 -4.99 2.41 10.55
CA GLY A 112 -4.50 1.89 9.29
C GLY A 112 -3.09 1.33 9.34
N ASN A 113 -2.81 0.49 8.37
CA ASN A 113 -1.49 -0.01 8.04
C ASN A 113 -0.99 0.77 6.82
N PHE A 114 0.15 1.43 6.94
CA PHE A 114 0.79 2.21 5.90
C PHE A 114 2.07 1.50 5.47
N LEU A 115 2.08 0.93 4.28
CA LEU A 115 3.22 0.20 3.75
C LEU A 115 3.92 1.08 2.71
N PHE A 116 5.17 1.42 3.01
CA PHE A 116 6.04 2.24 2.19
C PHE A 116 7.14 1.42 1.57
N ALA A 117 7.60 1.83 0.39
CA ALA A 117 8.80 1.29 -0.23
C ALA A 117 9.54 2.37 -1.00
N ASP A 118 10.86 2.30 -0.94
CA ASP A 118 11.78 3.01 -1.83
C ASP A 118 12.86 2.03 -2.33
N LYS A 119 13.86 2.54 -3.07
CA LYS A 119 14.96 1.71 -3.58
C LYS A 119 15.86 1.10 -2.50
N ARG A 120 15.77 1.57 -1.25
CA ARG A 120 16.65 1.14 -0.15
C ARG A 120 15.98 0.20 0.82
N LYS A 121 14.68 0.40 1.08
CA LYS A 121 13.96 -0.32 2.12
C LYS A 121 12.46 -0.39 1.89
N ILE A 122 11.84 -1.31 2.60
CA ILE A 122 10.39 -1.39 2.79
C ILE A 122 10.07 -1.14 4.26
N ALA A 123 8.94 -0.53 4.56
CA ALA A 123 8.52 -0.28 5.94
C ALA A 123 7.01 -0.32 6.08
N ILE A 124 6.55 -0.87 7.19
CA ILE A 124 5.17 -0.79 7.63
C ILE A 124 5.06 0.09 8.88
N ALA A 125 4.08 0.97 8.89
CA ALA A 125 3.64 1.70 10.06
C ALA A 125 2.19 1.37 10.34
N GLU A 126 1.90 0.83 11.51
CA GLU A 126 0.56 0.55 12.01
C GLU A 126 0.14 1.68 12.94
N HIS A 127 -0.96 2.35 12.60
CA HIS A 127 -1.49 3.50 13.34
C HIS A 127 -2.83 3.18 14.00
N PHE A 128 -2.98 3.59 15.25
CA PHE A 128 -4.26 3.65 15.96
C PHE A 128 -4.25 4.70 17.07
N LEU A 129 -5.19 5.66 17.04
CA LEU A 129 -5.33 6.71 18.07
C LEU A 129 -4.07 7.51 18.36
N GLY A 130 -3.34 7.92 17.31
CA GLY A 130 -2.09 8.66 17.46
C GLY A 130 -0.88 7.81 17.86
N ARG A 131 -1.07 6.51 18.11
CA ARG A 131 0.03 5.58 18.37
C ARG A 131 0.48 4.98 17.06
N ILE A 132 1.80 4.87 16.88
CA ILE A 132 2.41 4.18 15.73
C ILE A 132 3.36 3.10 16.25
N ARG A 133 3.29 1.93 15.63
CA ARG A 133 4.32 0.89 15.67
C ARG A 133 4.81 0.64 14.26
N ARG A 134 6.10 0.44 14.09
CA ARG A 134 6.72 0.27 12.78
C ARG A 134 7.70 -0.89 12.74
N GLU A 135 7.84 -1.46 11.55
CA GLU A 135 8.87 -2.41 11.17
C GLU A 135 9.52 -1.91 9.88
N VAL A 136 10.85 -1.95 9.81
CA VAL A 136 11.63 -1.50 8.65
C VAL A 136 12.57 -2.63 8.23
N LYS A 137 12.64 -2.92 6.93
CA LYS A 137 13.54 -3.93 6.36
C LYS A 137 14.30 -3.34 5.18
N GLU A 138 15.61 -3.57 5.13
CA GLU A 138 16.42 -3.27 3.96
C GLU A 138 16.21 -4.31 2.87
N GLU A 139 15.98 -5.57 3.27
CA GLU A 139 15.58 -6.70 2.42
C GLU A 139 14.56 -7.58 3.12
N GLY A 140 13.79 -8.35 2.34
CA GLY A 140 12.76 -9.24 2.82
C GLY A 140 11.36 -8.87 2.31
N TYR A 141 10.36 -9.26 3.06
CA TYR A 141 8.96 -9.01 2.70
C TYR A 141 8.13 -8.58 3.92
N ILE A 142 7.00 -7.92 3.65
CA ILE A 142 6.01 -7.49 4.63
C ILE A 142 4.63 -7.71 4.02
N ALA A 143 3.72 -8.35 4.76
CA ALA A 143 2.31 -8.49 4.44
C ALA A 143 1.43 -7.85 5.51
N ARG A 144 0.27 -7.29 5.14
CA ARG A 144 -0.77 -6.84 6.05
C ARG A 144 -2.15 -7.02 5.41
N ALA A 145 -3.15 -7.18 6.26
CA ALA A 145 -4.56 -7.09 5.88
C ALA A 145 -5.25 -6.03 6.74
N ASN A 146 -6.38 -6.36 7.39
CA ASN A 146 -7.17 -5.39 8.14
C ASN A 146 -7.07 -5.53 9.65
N HIS A 147 -5.98 -6.09 10.12
CA HIS A 147 -5.67 -6.17 11.55
C HIS A 147 -4.24 -5.70 11.83
N SER A 148 -3.99 -5.35 13.06
CA SER A 148 -2.66 -5.03 13.54
C SER A 148 -1.88 -6.32 13.80
N VAL A 149 -0.67 -6.40 13.26
CA VAL A 149 0.30 -7.48 13.54
C VAL A 149 1.32 -7.04 14.59
N LEU A 150 1.66 -5.74 14.60
CA LEU A 150 2.58 -5.17 15.59
C LEU A 150 1.90 -4.84 16.93
N GLY A 151 0.59 -5.11 17.04
CA GLY A 151 -0.16 -4.97 18.30
C GLY A 151 -0.45 -3.53 18.70
N VAL A 152 -0.62 -2.61 17.74
CA VAL A 152 -1.06 -1.24 18.02
C VAL A 152 -2.53 -1.21 18.46
N VAL A 153 -3.32 -2.17 17.99
CA VAL A 153 -4.73 -2.40 18.34
C VAL A 153 -5.04 -3.90 18.26
N ASN A 154 -5.91 -4.38 19.14
CA ASN A 154 -6.40 -5.76 19.06
C ASN A 154 -7.69 -5.80 18.24
N ASN A 155 -7.58 -6.08 16.96
CA ASN A 155 -8.69 -6.09 15.99
C ASN A 155 -8.63 -7.30 15.04
N PHE A 156 -8.01 -8.39 15.46
CA PHE A 156 -7.92 -9.61 14.66
C PHE A 156 -9.32 -10.16 14.33
N ASN A 157 -9.48 -10.61 13.08
CA ASN A 157 -10.60 -11.42 12.63
C ASN A 157 -10.13 -12.45 11.60
N GLU A 158 -10.81 -13.60 11.54
CA GLU A 158 -10.37 -14.74 10.74
C GLU A 158 -10.30 -14.44 9.23
N GLY A 159 -11.23 -13.65 8.69
CA GLY A 159 -11.19 -13.27 7.28
C GLY A 159 -9.96 -12.44 6.93
N SER A 160 -9.59 -11.49 7.80
CA SER A 160 -8.35 -10.73 7.66
C SER A 160 -7.12 -11.60 7.85
N GLY A 161 -7.14 -12.52 8.82
CA GLY A 161 -6.07 -13.46 9.08
C GLY A 161 -5.79 -14.39 7.89
N ARG A 162 -6.84 -14.92 7.24
CA ARG A 162 -6.67 -15.75 6.03
C ARG A 162 -6.00 -15.00 4.89
N ARG A 163 -6.42 -13.77 4.61
CA ARG A 163 -5.81 -12.94 3.56
C ARG A 163 -4.36 -12.58 3.88
N TYR A 164 -4.08 -12.25 5.14
CA TYR A 164 -2.72 -11.99 5.62
C TYR A 164 -1.81 -13.19 5.38
N ARG A 165 -2.20 -14.40 5.84
CA ARG A 165 -1.40 -15.63 5.68
C ARG A 165 -1.17 -15.97 4.20
N ALA A 166 -2.18 -15.79 3.34
CA ALA A 166 -2.04 -16.05 1.91
C ALA A 166 -1.02 -15.09 1.26
N MET A 167 -1.10 -13.79 1.55
CA MET A 167 -0.14 -12.81 1.05
C MET A 167 1.26 -13.05 1.61
N GLU A 168 1.39 -13.35 2.90
CA GLU A 168 2.67 -13.62 3.55
C GLU A 168 3.36 -14.85 2.95
N SER A 169 2.62 -15.95 2.77
CA SER A 169 3.14 -17.17 2.14
C SER A 169 3.59 -16.93 0.70
N PHE A 170 2.80 -16.19 -0.08
CA PHE A 170 3.18 -15.80 -1.44
C PHE A 170 4.47 -14.98 -1.47
N LEU A 171 4.55 -13.94 -0.64
CA LEU A 171 5.72 -13.04 -0.61
C LEU A 171 6.98 -13.74 -0.12
N LYS A 172 6.85 -14.73 0.78
CA LYS A 172 7.98 -15.58 1.21
C LYS A 172 8.55 -16.36 0.03
N VAL A 173 7.72 -17.07 -0.70
CA VAL A 173 8.14 -17.85 -1.88
C VAL A 173 8.73 -16.91 -2.94
N LEU A 174 8.05 -15.80 -3.22
CA LEU A 174 8.53 -14.81 -4.19
C LEU A 174 9.91 -14.24 -3.80
N TYR A 175 10.15 -13.96 -2.51
CA TYR A 175 11.45 -13.48 -2.03
C TYR A 175 12.57 -14.51 -2.25
N GLU A 176 12.29 -15.78 -2.00
CA GLU A 176 13.24 -16.88 -2.21
C GLU A 176 13.62 -17.02 -3.69
N GLU A 177 12.65 -16.90 -4.60
CA GLU A 177 12.82 -17.12 -6.05
C GLU A 177 13.18 -15.86 -6.85
N LEU A 178 13.16 -14.67 -6.22
CA LEU A 178 13.19 -13.37 -6.92
C LEU A 178 14.41 -13.19 -7.84
N ASP A 179 15.58 -13.72 -7.48
CA ASP A 179 16.81 -13.60 -8.28
C ASP A 179 16.76 -14.39 -9.60
N GLY A 180 15.93 -15.43 -9.66
CA GLY A 180 15.74 -16.27 -10.85
C GLY A 180 14.63 -15.81 -11.80
N LEU A 181 13.88 -14.76 -11.45
CA LEU A 181 12.72 -14.29 -12.21
C LEU A 181 12.99 -12.94 -12.88
N SER A 182 12.47 -12.75 -14.09
CA SER A 182 12.36 -11.43 -14.74
C SER A 182 11.31 -10.56 -14.04
N ASP A 183 11.33 -9.24 -14.29
CA ASP A 183 10.31 -8.34 -13.73
C ASP A 183 8.90 -8.61 -14.29
N GLU A 184 8.80 -9.05 -15.55
CA GLU A 184 7.56 -9.50 -16.17
C GLU A 184 6.98 -10.73 -15.47
N GLU A 185 7.81 -11.74 -15.18
CA GLU A 185 7.36 -12.94 -14.45
C GLU A 185 6.92 -12.61 -13.03
N VAL A 186 7.64 -11.73 -12.33
CA VAL A 186 7.24 -11.25 -11.01
C VAL A 186 5.92 -10.49 -11.09
N LEU A 187 5.76 -9.59 -12.06
CA LEU A 187 4.53 -8.83 -12.26
C LEU A 187 3.34 -9.77 -12.50
N GLU A 188 3.51 -10.81 -13.33
CA GLU A 188 2.44 -11.76 -13.61
C GLU A 188 2.06 -12.58 -12.37
N ARG A 189 3.03 -13.09 -11.62
CA ARG A 189 2.76 -13.77 -10.34
C ARG A 189 2.06 -12.86 -9.32
N CYS A 190 2.44 -11.57 -9.27
CA CYS A 190 1.76 -10.59 -8.44
C CYS A 190 0.31 -10.39 -8.86
N ARG A 191 0.02 -10.37 -10.17
CA ARG A 191 -1.34 -10.29 -10.70
C ARG A 191 -2.16 -11.53 -10.34
N GLU A 192 -1.60 -12.71 -10.51
CA GLU A 192 -2.24 -13.99 -10.19
C GLU A 192 -2.65 -14.07 -8.72
N VAL A 193 -1.76 -13.74 -7.78
CA VAL A 193 -2.08 -13.78 -6.35
C VAL A 193 -3.16 -12.76 -5.98
N LEU A 194 -3.15 -11.58 -6.59
CA LEU A 194 -4.17 -10.55 -6.35
C LEU A 194 -5.54 -10.95 -6.92
N LEU A 195 -5.57 -11.81 -7.93
CA LEU A 195 -6.77 -12.38 -8.55
C LEU A 195 -7.21 -13.72 -7.94
N SER A 196 -6.51 -14.20 -6.91
CA SER A 196 -6.78 -15.51 -6.30
C SER A 196 -7.41 -15.39 -4.91
N PRO A 197 -8.39 -16.24 -4.55
CA PRO A 197 -8.88 -16.33 -3.18
C PRO A 197 -7.77 -16.82 -2.21
N PRO A 198 -7.78 -16.38 -0.95
CA PRO A 198 -8.78 -15.51 -0.31
C PRO A 198 -8.50 -14.01 -0.49
N ILE A 199 -7.43 -13.61 -1.21
CA ILE A 199 -7.05 -12.22 -1.43
C ILE A 199 -8.11 -11.54 -2.30
N LEU A 200 -8.45 -12.13 -3.46
CA LEU A 200 -9.65 -11.75 -4.20
C LEU A 200 -10.89 -12.19 -3.42
N ASN A 201 -11.83 -11.28 -3.24
CA ASN A 201 -13.12 -11.55 -2.60
C ASN A 201 -14.23 -10.69 -3.23
N ASP A 202 -15.49 -10.91 -2.83
CA ASP A 202 -16.64 -10.23 -3.43
C ASP A 202 -16.62 -8.71 -3.29
N ASN A 203 -15.90 -8.18 -2.31
CA ASN A 203 -15.78 -6.74 -2.08
C ASN A 203 -14.59 -6.10 -2.82
N THR A 204 -13.76 -6.88 -3.52
CA THR A 204 -12.59 -6.37 -4.23
C THR A 204 -13.02 -5.50 -5.41
N LEU A 205 -12.57 -4.26 -5.44
CA LEU A 205 -12.85 -3.26 -6.47
C LEU A 205 -11.71 -3.11 -7.47
N GLY A 206 -10.50 -3.48 -7.09
CA GLY A 206 -9.35 -3.35 -7.96
C GLY A 206 -8.04 -3.83 -7.33
N HIS A 207 -7.01 -3.77 -8.15
CA HIS A 207 -5.68 -4.30 -7.87
C HIS A 207 -4.60 -3.31 -8.25
N ILE A 208 -3.53 -3.27 -7.48
CA ILE A 208 -2.37 -2.43 -7.72
C ILE A 208 -1.10 -3.28 -7.59
N VAL A 209 -0.16 -3.09 -8.53
CA VAL A 209 1.23 -3.50 -8.40
C VAL A 209 2.10 -2.27 -8.70
N ILE A 210 3.07 -1.98 -7.84
CA ILE A 210 4.02 -0.89 -8.03
C ILE A 210 5.42 -1.50 -8.10
N ILE A 211 6.16 -1.20 -9.16
CA ILE A 211 7.55 -1.62 -9.34
C ILE A 211 8.42 -0.39 -9.13
N ILE A 212 9.05 -0.31 -7.95
CA ILE A 212 9.77 0.89 -7.49
C ILE A 212 11.01 1.18 -8.36
N HIS A 213 11.79 0.18 -8.68
CA HIS A 213 13.02 0.34 -9.46
C HIS A 213 12.78 0.69 -10.93
N GLU A 214 11.58 0.39 -11.44
CA GLU A 214 11.12 0.78 -12.78
C GLU A 214 10.31 2.08 -12.79
N LEU A 215 9.97 2.64 -11.64
CA LEU A 215 9.07 3.78 -11.50
C LEU A 215 7.72 3.54 -12.18
N SER A 216 7.20 2.30 -12.10
CA SER A 216 5.96 1.91 -12.75
C SER A 216 4.84 1.61 -11.76
N PHE A 217 3.63 2.06 -12.12
CA PHE A 217 2.38 1.88 -11.38
C PHE A 217 1.39 1.15 -12.27
N HIS A 218 1.00 -0.06 -11.85
CA HIS A 218 0.05 -0.91 -12.56
C HIS A 218 -1.25 -0.97 -11.77
N TYR A 219 -2.36 -0.72 -12.45
CA TYR A 219 -3.69 -0.73 -11.86
C TYR A 219 -4.68 -1.46 -12.73
N ALA A 220 -5.56 -2.25 -12.13
CA ALA A 220 -6.76 -2.78 -12.76
C ALA A 220 -7.97 -2.60 -11.83
N ALA A 221 -9.07 -2.07 -12.36
CA ALA A 221 -10.36 -2.23 -11.69
C ALA A 221 -10.81 -3.70 -11.84
N ARG A 222 -11.65 -4.16 -10.93
CA ARG A 222 -12.18 -5.53 -11.00
C ARG A 222 -12.76 -5.84 -12.38
N ASN A 223 -12.38 -6.98 -12.96
CA ASN A 223 -12.81 -7.45 -14.28
C ASN A 223 -12.47 -6.50 -15.45
N LYS A 224 -11.45 -5.66 -15.27
CA LYS A 224 -10.92 -4.78 -16.32
C LYS A 224 -9.46 -5.10 -16.62
N SER A 225 -9.02 -4.72 -17.81
CA SER A 225 -7.62 -4.82 -18.21
C SER A 225 -6.71 -3.94 -17.34
N TRP A 226 -5.48 -4.39 -17.14
CA TRP A 226 -4.44 -3.63 -16.47
C TRP A 226 -4.04 -2.40 -17.28
N LYS A 227 -3.85 -1.29 -16.60
CA LYS A 227 -3.24 -0.06 -17.10
C LYS A 227 -1.89 0.13 -16.44
N THR A 228 -0.91 0.57 -17.20
CA THR A 228 0.45 0.83 -16.72
C THR A 228 0.80 2.30 -16.93
N PHE A 229 1.31 2.91 -15.89
CA PHE A 229 1.84 4.27 -15.87
C PHE A 229 3.31 4.19 -15.46
N ARG A 230 4.18 4.96 -16.10
CA ARG A 230 5.62 4.96 -15.83
C ARG A 230 6.17 6.38 -15.89
N PHE A 231 7.00 6.74 -14.92
CA PHE A 231 7.79 7.96 -15.03
C PHE A 231 8.97 7.70 -15.96
N THR A 232 9.13 8.55 -16.97
CA THR A 232 10.34 8.60 -17.79
C THR A 232 11.43 9.34 -17.02
N ARG A 233 12.61 8.76 -16.96
CA ARG A 233 13.83 9.37 -16.40
C ARG A 233 14.36 10.45 -17.32
#